data_db5c199f77a5cfda3a159115176aea16
#
_entry.id   db5c199f77a5cfda3a159115176aea16
#
_cell.length_a   1.000
_cell.length_b   1.000
_cell.length_c   1.000
_cell.angle_alpha   90.00
_cell.angle_beta   90.00
_cell.angle_gamma   90.00
#
_symmetry.space_group_name_H-M   'P 1'
#
loop_
_entity.id
_entity.type
_entity.pdbx_description
1 polymer ?
#
loop_
_entity_poly.entity_id
_entity_poly.type
_entity_poly.pdbx_seq_one_letter_code
_entity_poly.pdbx_strand_id
1 'polypeptide(L)'
;VKKKIVIIGLLFVVGVVLGYFLDQNTKKYTSEIIVAPNLGGSDYLYAKINLIKSKLKEDDKTFFKSIGISDIENVLKIEIEPIIDVYAFVNTSQAIAENAQNTQNFELIKLLAESEDINKVIEDEKTSKNYPHHKITLVTLNKTKENEIIKPILKYLNSDEYLNKLLAITQENILIKMKKNEEQISQVDKLITQISENLSKEKSASNLVYNNENNEINALFNLKNSLINEIAEQKITLENIKLYIKDITINTNILESKGVNNKLKLILPLLFMLIYLIGCFFNSLYKKQSARINS
;
A
#
# COMPACT_ATOMS: atom_id res chain seq x y z
N VAL A 1 7.73 5.56 -58.03
CA VAL A 1 8.27 5.02 -56.76
C VAL A 1 9.03 6.12 -56.00
N LYS A 2 10.02 6.83 -56.63
CA LYS A 2 10.85 7.84 -55.94
C LYS A 2 10.07 8.93 -55.20
N LYS A 3 9.01 9.51 -55.86
CA LYS A 3 8.13 10.55 -55.22
C LYS A 3 7.38 10.05 -53.96
N LYS A 4 6.97 8.77 -53.95
CA LYS A 4 6.24 8.21 -52.80
C LYS A 4 7.16 7.99 -51.58
N ILE A 5 8.44 7.63 -51.81
CA ILE A 5 9.43 7.46 -50.77
C ILE A 5 9.78 8.81 -50.10
N VAL A 6 9.89 9.87 -50.88
CA VAL A 6 10.12 11.22 -50.34
C VAL A 6 8.96 11.68 -49.45
N ILE A 7 7.70 11.41 -49.85
CA ILE A 7 6.50 11.78 -49.08
C ILE A 7 6.49 10.99 -47.75
N ILE A 8 6.81 9.70 -47.77
CA ILE A 8 6.89 8.85 -46.55
C ILE A 8 7.98 9.39 -45.60
N GLY A 9 9.15 9.73 -46.14
CA GLY A 9 10.24 10.33 -45.35
C GLY A 9 9.86 11.65 -44.70
N LEU A 10 9.15 12.52 -45.45
CA LEU A 10 8.67 13.79 -44.93
C LEU A 10 7.61 13.60 -43.82
N LEU A 11 6.65 12.69 -44.02
CA LEU A 11 5.63 12.35 -43.02
C LEU A 11 6.26 11.76 -41.75
N PHE A 12 7.31 10.97 -41.90
CA PHE A 12 8.06 10.44 -40.76
C PHE A 12 8.70 11.57 -39.94
N VAL A 13 9.41 12.49 -40.58
CA VAL A 13 10.05 13.63 -39.90
C VAL A 13 9.02 14.50 -39.22
N VAL A 14 7.93 14.85 -39.90
CA VAL A 14 6.83 15.62 -39.30
C VAL A 14 6.24 14.89 -38.11
N GLY A 15 6.02 13.58 -38.22
CA GLY A 15 5.51 12.76 -37.13
C GLY A 15 6.42 12.74 -35.92
N VAL A 16 7.76 12.66 -36.11
CA VAL A 16 8.74 12.70 -35.01
C VAL A 16 8.73 14.08 -34.31
N VAL A 17 8.72 15.16 -35.09
CA VAL A 17 8.71 16.53 -34.52
C VAL A 17 7.41 16.78 -33.74
N LEU A 18 6.26 16.47 -34.32
CA LEU A 18 4.98 16.62 -33.61
C LEU A 18 4.90 15.70 -32.38
N GLY A 19 5.35 14.46 -32.50
CA GLY A 19 5.38 13.51 -31.39
C GLY A 19 6.27 14.00 -30.24
N TYR A 20 7.42 14.59 -30.56
CA TYR A 20 8.32 15.19 -29.55
C TYR A 20 7.68 16.35 -28.79
N PHE A 21 7.00 17.27 -29.49
CA PHE A 21 6.28 18.39 -28.85
C PHE A 21 5.12 17.89 -27.98
N LEU A 22 4.36 16.91 -28.46
CA LEU A 22 3.27 16.33 -27.67
C LEU A 22 3.77 15.57 -26.46
N ASP A 23 4.87 14.82 -26.57
CA ASP A 23 5.49 14.12 -25.43
C ASP A 23 5.96 15.09 -24.35
N GLN A 24 6.43 16.28 -24.70
CA GLN A 24 6.79 17.30 -23.71
C GLN A 24 5.59 17.85 -22.94
N ASN A 25 4.46 18.02 -23.63
CA ASN A 25 3.24 18.59 -23.04
C ASN A 25 2.36 17.55 -22.32
N THR A 26 2.62 16.25 -22.52
CA THR A 26 1.82 15.16 -21.94
C THR A 26 2.54 14.41 -20.81
N LYS A 27 3.61 15.01 -20.26
CA LYS A 27 4.27 14.41 -19.09
C LYS A 27 3.29 14.28 -17.94
N LYS A 28 3.27 13.11 -17.33
CA LYS A 28 2.49 12.83 -16.12
C LYS A 28 3.43 12.35 -15.03
N TYR A 29 3.08 12.66 -13.81
CA TYR A 29 3.86 12.28 -12.65
C TYR A 29 3.01 11.40 -11.76
N THR A 30 3.60 10.33 -11.27
CA THR A 30 2.98 9.41 -10.33
C THR A 30 3.61 9.59 -8.96
N SER A 31 2.78 9.70 -7.94
CA SER A 31 3.21 9.62 -6.54
C SER A 31 2.60 8.36 -5.93
N GLU A 32 3.41 7.59 -5.23
CA GLU A 32 3.03 6.35 -4.57
C GLU A 32 3.15 6.52 -3.06
N ILE A 33 2.07 6.24 -2.35
CA ILE A 33 1.99 6.34 -0.90
C ILE A 33 1.64 4.97 -0.36
N ILE A 34 2.56 4.37 0.41
CA ILE A 34 2.31 3.12 1.10
C ILE A 34 1.72 3.45 2.45
N VAL A 35 0.55 2.89 2.75
CA VAL A 35 -0.18 3.09 4.01
C VAL A 35 -0.50 1.76 4.68
N ALA A 36 -0.58 1.78 6.00
CA ALA A 36 -1.01 0.67 6.84
C ALA A 36 -2.23 1.11 7.67
N PRO A 37 -3.43 0.59 7.39
CA PRO A 37 -4.60 0.82 8.23
C PRO A 37 -4.49 0.03 9.54
N ASN A 38 -4.78 0.68 10.66
CA ASN A 38 -4.82 0.08 11.99
C ASN A 38 -6.25 -0.31 12.39
N LEU A 39 -6.39 -1.19 13.37
CA LEU A 39 -7.66 -1.58 13.99
C LEU A 39 -8.75 -2.03 12.99
N GLY A 40 -8.36 -2.77 11.94
CA GLY A 40 -9.30 -3.22 10.91
C GLY A 40 -9.78 -2.10 9.98
N GLY A 41 -9.03 -1.01 9.85
CA GLY A 41 -9.39 0.18 9.08
C GLY A 41 -9.34 0.06 7.56
N SER A 42 -9.13 -1.14 7.00
CA SER A 42 -9.02 -1.31 5.54
C SER A 42 -10.31 -0.91 4.82
N ASP A 43 -11.50 -1.33 5.30
CA ASP A 43 -12.78 -0.93 4.71
C ASP A 43 -12.97 0.59 4.69
N TYR A 44 -12.65 1.24 5.81
CA TYR A 44 -12.70 2.70 5.91
C TYR A 44 -11.76 3.37 4.91
N LEU A 45 -10.51 2.89 4.81
CA LEU A 45 -9.51 3.40 3.89
C LEU A 45 -10.01 3.34 2.44
N TYR A 46 -10.50 2.17 2.00
CA TYR A 46 -11.05 1.99 0.66
C TYR A 46 -12.27 2.87 0.41
N ALA A 47 -13.21 2.95 1.36
CA ALA A 47 -14.39 3.81 1.25
C ALA A 47 -14.01 5.30 1.08
N LYS A 48 -13.05 5.79 1.87
CA LYS A 48 -12.57 7.19 1.76
C LYS A 48 -11.84 7.46 0.46
N ILE A 49 -10.99 6.56 -0.02
CA ILE A 49 -10.31 6.74 -1.32
C ILE A 49 -11.32 6.66 -2.47
N ASN A 50 -12.29 5.76 -2.42
CA ASN A 50 -13.35 5.69 -3.42
C ASN A 50 -14.21 6.96 -3.43
N LEU A 51 -14.48 7.56 -2.26
CA LEU A 51 -15.15 8.86 -2.19
C LEU A 51 -14.32 9.96 -2.86
N ILE A 52 -13.02 10.07 -2.56
CA ILE A 52 -12.12 11.02 -3.21
C ILE A 52 -12.13 10.81 -4.73
N LYS A 53 -12.06 9.53 -5.19
CA LYS A 53 -12.12 9.18 -6.61
C LYS A 53 -13.43 9.59 -7.27
N SER A 54 -14.57 9.45 -6.59
CA SER A 54 -15.87 9.91 -7.07
C SER A 54 -15.90 11.44 -7.18
N LYS A 55 -15.48 12.14 -6.12
CA LYS A 55 -15.41 13.61 -6.09
C LYS A 55 -14.48 14.19 -7.14
N LEU A 56 -13.37 13.49 -7.44
CA LEU A 56 -12.48 13.86 -8.55
C LEU A 56 -13.18 13.76 -9.90
N LYS A 57 -13.97 12.72 -10.14
CA LYS A 57 -14.73 12.56 -11.38
C LYS A 57 -15.86 13.59 -11.53
N GLU A 58 -16.44 14.04 -10.40
CA GLU A 58 -17.48 15.07 -10.34
C GLU A 58 -16.91 16.51 -10.46
N ASP A 59 -15.58 16.69 -10.48
CA ASP A 59 -14.88 18.00 -10.39
C ASP A 59 -15.37 18.84 -9.19
N ASP A 60 -15.62 18.19 -8.03
CA ASP A 60 -16.12 18.84 -6.81
C ASP A 60 -15.03 19.64 -6.11
N LYS A 61 -14.74 20.83 -6.64
CA LYS A 61 -13.72 21.77 -6.09
C LYS A 61 -14.02 22.17 -4.65
N THR A 62 -15.30 22.15 -4.24
CA THR A 62 -15.70 22.52 -2.88
C THR A 62 -15.24 21.47 -1.88
N PHE A 63 -15.45 20.20 -2.19
CA PHE A 63 -14.95 19.09 -1.39
C PHE A 63 -13.42 19.14 -1.25
N PHE A 64 -12.68 19.32 -2.36
CA PHE A 64 -11.23 19.35 -2.31
C PHE A 64 -10.67 20.54 -1.51
N LYS A 65 -11.28 21.71 -1.62
CA LYS A 65 -10.93 22.85 -0.76
C LYS A 65 -11.17 22.56 0.72
N SER A 66 -12.27 21.86 1.06
CA SER A 66 -12.60 21.52 2.46
C SER A 66 -11.58 20.60 3.10
N ILE A 67 -10.92 19.73 2.31
CA ILE A 67 -9.86 18.84 2.78
C ILE A 67 -8.44 19.45 2.61
N GLY A 68 -8.34 20.71 2.15
CA GLY A 68 -7.09 21.45 2.07
C GLY A 68 -6.33 21.31 0.74
N ILE A 69 -6.98 20.82 -0.33
CA ILE A 69 -6.40 20.73 -1.67
C ILE A 69 -6.91 21.87 -2.53
N SER A 70 -6.01 22.76 -2.94
CA SER A 70 -6.36 23.94 -3.74
C SER A 70 -6.21 23.70 -5.24
N ASP A 71 -5.23 22.91 -5.65
CA ASP A 71 -4.88 22.62 -7.06
C ASP A 71 -5.35 21.23 -7.47
N ILE A 72 -6.69 21.05 -7.51
CA ILE A 72 -7.27 19.77 -7.91
C ILE A 72 -7.16 19.52 -9.43
N GLU A 73 -7.09 20.58 -10.24
CA GLU A 73 -6.97 20.48 -11.70
C GLU A 73 -5.67 19.77 -12.13
N ASN A 74 -4.68 19.79 -11.28
CA ASN A 74 -3.44 19.04 -11.46
C ASN A 74 -3.58 17.53 -11.23
N VAL A 75 -4.62 17.08 -10.52
CA VAL A 75 -4.84 15.67 -10.20
C VAL A 75 -5.66 14.99 -11.27
N LEU A 76 -5.08 14.00 -11.95
CA LEU A 76 -5.75 13.23 -13.00
C LEU A 76 -6.45 11.98 -12.46
N LYS A 77 -5.83 11.31 -11.47
CA LYS A 77 -6.27 9.99 -11.02
C LYS A 77 -5.80 9.73 -9.61
N ILE A 78 -6.64 9.06 -8.85
CA ILE A 78 -6.27 8.44 -7.57
C ILE A 78 -6.79 7.01 -7.55
N GLU A 79 -5.95 6.09 -7.09
CA GLU A 79 -6.27 4.67 -6.97
C GLU A 79 -5.67 4.09 -5.70
N ILE A 80 -6.22 2.98 -5.25
CA ILE A 80 -5.70 2.21 -4.14
C ILE A 80 -5.67 0.73 -4.54
N GLU A 81 -4.58 0.06 -4.19
CA GLU A 81 -4.41 -1.37 -4.39
C GLU A 81 -3.69 -1.99 -3.19
N PRO A 82 -3.94 -3.26 -2.85
CA PRO A 82 -3.22 -3.94 -1.80
C PRO A 82 -1.77 -4.22 -2.24
N ILE A 83 -0.84 -4.21 -1.28
CA ILE A 83 0.51 -4.73 -1.48
C ILE A 83 0.51 -6.18 -1.03
N ILE A 84 0.68 -7.08 -2.00
CA ILE A 84 0.64 -8.51 -1.77
C ILE A 84 2.03 -8.98 -1.40
N ASP A 85 2.20 -9.34 -0.14
CA ASP A 85 3.38 -10.03 0.36
C ASP A 85 2.99 -11.46 0.77
N VAL A 86 3.04 -12.38 -0.20
CA VAL A 86 2.71 -13.80 0.03
C VAL A 86 3.63 -14.41 1.08
N TYR A 87 4.91 -14.00 1.13
CA TYR A 87 5.88 -14.54 2.09
C TYR A 87 5.62 -14.05 3.51
N ALA A 88 5.33 -12.77 3.71
CA ALA A 88 4.94 -12.25 5.01
C ALA A 88 3.65 -12.92 5.49
N PHE A 89 2.70 -13.14 4.58
CA PHE A 89 1.43 -13.80 4.87
C PHE A 89 1.63 -15.26 5.32
N VAL A 90 2.47 -16.03 4.63
CA VAL A 90 2.79 -17.43 4.99
C VAL A 90 3.55 -17.50 6.32
N ASN A 91 4.55 -16.64 6.52
CA ASN A 91 5.34 -16.63 7.75
C ASN A 91 4.54 -16.20 8.99
N THR A 92 3.63 -15.24 8.83
CA THR A 92 2.70 -14.84 9.91
C THR A 92 1.76 -15.99 10.26
N SER A 93 1.36 -16.81 9.28
CA SER A 93 0.52 -17.99 9.49
C SER A 93 1.23 -19.10 10.28
N GLN A 94 2.54 -19.27 10.11
CA GLN A 94 3.34 -20.24 10.87
C GLN A 94 3.57 -19.81 12.33
N ALA A 95 3.70 -18.50 12.59
CA ALA A 95 3.91 -17.98 13.94
C ALA A 95 2.64 -17.99 14.80
N ILE A 96 1.44 -18.10 14.20
CA ILE A 96 0.14 -18.02 14.88
C ILE A 96 -0.60 -19.36 14.82
N ALA A 97 0.12 -20.48 14.83
CA ALA A 97 -0.44 -21.84 14.65
C ALA A 97 -1.53 -22.25 15.67
N GLU A 98 -1.93 -21.42 16.61
CA GLU A 98 -2.90 -21.72 17.66
C GLU A 98 -4.23 -20.96 17.59
N ASN A 99 -4.46 -20.06 16.61
CA ASN A 99 -5.66 -19.22 16.59
C ASN A 99 -6.46 -19.32 15.26
N ALA A 100 -7.77 -19.13 15.33
CA ALA A 100 -8.76 -19.21 14.24
C ALA A 100 -8.45 -18.36 12.97
N GLN A 101 -7.55 -17.38 13.07
CA GLN A 101 -7.06 -16.56 11.98
C GLN A 101 -6.24 -17.35 10.95
N ASN A 102 -5.67 -18.49 11.36
CA ASN A 102 -4.92 -19.40 10.47
C ASN A 102 -5.79 -20.05 9.41
N THR A 103 -7.05 -20.33 9.72
CA THR A 103 -7.97 -20.99 8.79
C THR A 103 -8.29 -20.06 7.61
N GLN A 104 -8.48 -18.77 7.86
CA GLN A 104 -8.76 -17.78 6.80
C GLN A 104 -7.53 -17.54 5.91
N ASN A 105 -6.35 -17.50 6.51
CA ASN A 105 -5.10 -17.32 5.77
C ASN A 105 -4.79 -18.55 4.91
N PHE A 106 -5.03 -19.75 5.43
CA PHE A 106 -4.86 -21.00 4.68
C PHE A 106 -5.84 -21.10 3.51
N GLU A 107 -7.10 -20.74 3.71
CA GLU A 107 -8.11 -20.70 2.63
C GLU A 107 -7.75 -19.69 1.55
N LEU A 108 -7.20 -18.52 1.91
CA LEU A 108 -6.73 -17.55 0.94
C LEU A 108 -5.53 -18.06 0.14
N ILE A 109 -4.55 -18.70 0.79
CA ILE A 109 -3.41 -19.33 0.09
C ILE A 109 -3.90 -20.42 -0.86
N LYS A 110 -4.88 -21.21 -0.44
CA LYS A 110 -5.50 -22.24 -1.28
C LYS A 110 -6.20 -21.62 -2.48
N LEU A 111 -6.99 -20.59 -2.28
CA LEU A 111 -7.64 -19.82 -3.37
C LEU A 111 -6.62 -19.24 -4.36
N LEU A 112 -5.50 -18.71 -3.86
CA LEU A 112 -4.42 -18.19 -4.70
C LEU A 112 -3.72 -19.30 -5.50
N ALA A 113 -3.54 -20.48 -4.91
CA ALA A 113 -2.92 -21.62 -5.55
C ALA A 113 -3.84 -22.34 -6.57
N GLU A 114 -5.15 -22.35 -6.32
CA GLU A 114 -6.15 -22.97 -7.18
C GLU A 114 -6.65 -22.04 -8.30
N SER A 115 -6.41 -20.73 -8.20
CA SER A 115 -6.86 -19.76 -9.20
C SER A 115 -5.94 -19.74 -10.42
N GLU A 116 -6.51 -19.93 -11.61
CA GLU A 116 -5.79 -19.76 -12.89
C GLU A 116 -5.39 -18.29 -13.14
N ASP A 117 -6.07 -17.33 -12.47
CA ASP A 117 -5.80 -15.89 -12.58
C ASP A 117 -5.64 -15.29 -11.17
N ILE A 118 -4.40 -15.29 -10.71
CA ILE A 118 -4.00 -14.72 -9.41
C ILE A 118 -4.44 -13.26 -9.30
N ASN A 119 -4.42 -12.49 -10.41
CA ASN A 119 -4.80 -11.08 -10.39
C ASN A 119 -6.26 -10.89 -10.02
N LYS A 120 -7.17 -11.78 -10.48
CA LYS A 120 -8.59 -11.70 -10.10
C LYS A 120 -8.82 -11.95 -8.61
N VAL A 121 -8.08 -12.88 -8.01
CA VAL A 121 -8.16 -13.13 -6.57
C VAL A 121 -7.64 -11.95 -5.77
N ILE A 122 -6.60 -11.31 -6.27
CA ILE A 122 -5.94 -10.15 -5.68
C ILE A 122 -6.84 -8.91 -5.75
N GLU A 123 -7.51 -8.69 -6.88
CA GLU A 123 -8.40 -7.57 -7.13
C GLU A 123 -9.78 -7.73 -6.49
N ASP A 124 -10.14 -8.93 -6.02
CA ASP A 124 -11.39 -9.15 -5.31
C ASP A 124 -11.42 -8.34 -4.01
N GLU A 125 -12.44 -7.49 -3.85
CA GLU A 125 -12.61 -6.64 -2.66
C GLU A 125 -12.59 -7.43 -1.34
N LYS A 126 -12.99 -8.70 -1.35
CA LYS A 126 -13.00 -9.56 -0.16
C LYS A 126 -11.61 -9.98 0.29
N THR A 127 -10.68 -10.15 -0.65
CA THR A 127 -9.31 -10.56 -0.36
C THR A 127 -8.37 -9.38 -0.18
N SER A 128 -8.56 -8.32 -0.96
CA SER A 128 -7.70 -7.13 -0.98
C SER A 128 -7.62 -6.43 0.39
N LYS A 129 -8.69 -6.47 1.19
CA LYS A 129 -8.78 -5.81 2.50
C LYS A 129 -8.01 -6.52 3.62
N ASN A 130 -7.58 -7.75 3.40
CA ASN A 130 -6.87 -8.55 4.42
C ASN A 130 -5.35 -8.30 4.44
N TYR A 131 -4.81 -7.56 3.47
CA TYR A 131 -3.39 -7.25 3.45
C TYR A 131 -3.04 -6.09 4.41
N PRO A 132 -1.86 -6.15 5.07
CA PRO A 132 -1.47 -5.14 6.06
C PRO A 132 -1.08 -3.80 5.44
N HIS A 133 -0.65 -3.80 4.17
CA HIS A 133 -0.18 -2.61 3.47
C HIS A 133 -0.95 -2.38 2.17
N HIS A 134 -1.22 -1.12 1.89
CA HIS A 134 -1.92 -0.69 0.68
C HIS A 134 -1.15 0.44 0.01
N LYS A 135 -1.15 0.46 -1.32
CA LYS A 135 -0.53 1.50 -2.11
C LYS A 135 -1.59 2.42 -2.69
N ILE A 136 -1.53 3.71 -2.32
CA ILE A 136 -2.32 4.76 -2.94
C ILE A 136 -1.47 5.36 -4.06
N THR A 137 -1.99 5.33 -5.28
CA THR A 137 -1.35 5.88 -6.47
C THR A 137 -2.06 7.17 -6.86
N LEU A 138 -1.32 8.28 -6.90
CA LEU A 138 -1.79 9.59 -7.33
C LEU A 138 -1.09 9.97 -8.64
N VAL A 139 -1.85 10.27 -9.69
CA VAL A 139 -1.32 10.72 -10.99
C VAL A 139 -1.63 12.19 -11.19
N THR A 140 -0.61 12.99 -11.50
CA THR A 140 -0.70 14.44 -11.68
C THR A 140 -0.12 14.89 -13.02
N LEU A 141 -0.59 16.04 -13.52
CA LEU A 141 -0.06 16.69 -14.74
C LEU A 141 1.32 17.31 -14.50
N ASN A 142 1.50 17.93 -13.35
CA ASN A 142 2.73 18.60 -12.98
C ASN A 142 3.30 18.00 -11.69
N LYS A 143 4.58 18.28 -11.44
CA LYS A 143 5.19 17.96 -10.16
C LYS A 143 4.48 18.69 -9.03
N THR A 144 4.21 17.99 -7.94
CA THR A 144 3.54 18.51 -6.74
C THR A 144 4.42 18.36 -5.53
N LYS A 145 4.26 19.24 -4.55
CA LYS A 145 4.85 19.05 -3.23
C LYS A 145 3.92 18.19 -2.36
N GLU A 146 4.50 17.42 -1.47
CA GLU A 146 3.72 16.58 -0.55
C GLU A 146 2.65 17.36 0.22
N ASN A 147 2.98 18.59 0.64
CA ASN A 147 2.08 19.45 1.42
C ASN A 147 0.86 19.93 0.64
N GLU A 148 0.90 19.92 -0.70
CA GLU A 148 -0.17 20.46 -1.55
C GLU A 148 -1.31 19.48 -1.77
N ILE A 149 -1.00 18.17 -1.86
CA ILE A 149 -2.02 17.15 -2.17
C ILE A 149 -1.92 15.96 -1.20
N ILE A 150 -0.73 15.38 -1.01
CA ILE A 150 -0.56 14.11 -0.30
C ILE A 150 -0.89 14.27 1.19
N LYS A 151 -0.27 15.24 1.87
CA LYS A 151 -0.53 15.48 3.29
C LYS A 151 -1.97 15.86 3.61
N PRO A 152 -2.66 16.71 2.81
CA PRO A 152 -4.10 16.93 2.94
C PRO A 152 -4.93 15.64 2.83
N ILE A 153 -4.62 14.74 1.87
CA ILE A 153 -5.29 13.44 1.75
C ILE A 153 -5.06 12.60 3.02
N LEU A 154 -3.80 12.43 3.46
CA LEU A 154 -3.47 11.67 4.66
C LEU A 154 -4.15 12.25 5.91
N LYS A 155 -4.21 13.58 6.03
CA LYS A 155 -4.94 14.26 7.10
C LYS A 155 -6.44 13.95 7.05
N TYR A 156 -7.03 13.99 5.86
CA TYR A 156 -8.44 13.65 5.67
C TYR A 156 -8.73 12.20 6.02
N LEU A 157 -7.86 11.26 5.66
CA LEU A 157 -7.99 9.84 6.03
C LEU A 157 -7.92 9.61 7.55
N ASN A 158 -7.25 10.51 8.28
CA ASN A 158 -7.12 10.46 9.74
C ASN A 158 -8.03 11.46 10.49
N SER A 159 -9.06 12.03 9.84
CA SER A 159 -9.89 13.08 10.42
C SER A 159 -11.17 12.58 11.09
N ASP A 160 -11.45 11.28 11.05
CA ASP A 160 -12.68 10.71 11.62
C ASP A 160 -12.63 10.72 13.15
N GLU A 161 -13.60 11.40 13.77
CA GLU A 161 -13.62 11.60 15.21
C GLU A 161 -13.84 10.29 15.99
N TYR A 162 -14.73 9.42 15.50
CA TYR A 162 -15.01 8.15 16.16
C TYR A 162 -13.80 7.22 16.14
N LEU A 163 -13.14 7.11 14.99
CA LEU A 163 -11.96 6.25 14.82
C LEU A 163 -10.77 6.78 15.64
N ASN A 164 -10.57 8.08 15.70
CA ASN A 164 -9.55 8.69 16.56
C ASN A 164 -9.80 8.44 18.04
N LYS A 165 -11.07 8.47 18.48
CA LYS A 165 -11.44 8.12 19.86
C LYS A 165 -11.17 6.64 20.16
N LEU A 166 -11.50 5.75 19.23
CA LEU A 166 -11.21 4.32 19.36
C LEU A 166 -9.70 4.06 19.46
N LEU A 167 -8.91 4.75 18.62
CA LEU A 167 -7.47 4.70 18.65
C LEU A 167 -6.89 5.13 20.00
N ALA A 168 -7.37 6.27 20.53
CA ALA A 168 -6.94 6.78 21.83
C ALA A 168 -7.26 5.80 22.98
N ILE A 169 -8.46 5.20 23.00
CA ILE A 169 -8.82 4.17 23.97
C ILE A 169 -7.89 2.95 23.87
N THR A 170 -7.57 2.53 22.65
CA THR A 170 -6.66 1.39 22.43
C THR A 170 -5.26 1.69 22.96
N GLN A 171 -4.72 2.88 22.68
CA GLN A 171 -3.43 3.33 23.19
C GLN A 171 -3.42 3.37 24.73
N GLU A 172 -4.46 3.93 25.33
CA GLU A 172 -4.59 3.98 26.80
C GLU A 172 -4.60 2.58 27.42
N ASN A 173 -5.37 1.64 26.83
CA ASN A 173 -5.42 0.26 27.30
C ASN A 173 -4.04 -0.43 27.25
N ILE A 174 -3.25 -0.18 26.22
CA ILE A 174 -1.88 -0.71 26.12
C ILE A 174 -0.99 -0.11 27.20
N LEU A 175 -1.06 1.19 27.42
CA LEU A 175 -0.28 1.86 28.48
C LEU A 175 -0.63 1.31 29.88
N ILE A 176 -1.91 1.07 30.16
CA ILE A 176 -2.35 0.44 31.41
C ILE A 176 -1.77 -0.97 31.56
N LYS A 177 -1.78 -1.77 30.48
CA LYS A 177 -1.18 -3.11 30.49
C LYS A 177 0.34 -3.06 30.74
N MET A 178 1.06 -2.16 30.07
CA MET A 178 2.50 -1.99 30.27
C MET A 178 2.82 -1.67 31.73
N LYS A 179 2.09 -0.72 32.33
CA LYS A 179 2.25 -0.37 33.73
C LYS A 179 2.02 -1.55 34.67
N LYS A 180 0.96 -2.34 34.42
CA LYS A 180 0.70 -3.57 35.20
C LYS A 180 1.82 -4.58 35.06
N ASN A 181 2.36 -4.78 33.88
CA ASN A 181 3.49 -5.69 33.65
C ASN A 181 4.76 -5.20 34.39
N GLU A 182 5.03 -3.90 34.40
CA GLU A 182 6.14 -3.30 35.19
C GLU A 182 5.96 -3.53 36.69
N GLU A 183 4.74 -3.36 37.21
CA GLU A 183 4.40 -3.64 38.61
C GLU A 183 4.59 -5.12 38.94
N GLN A 184 4.17 -6.04 38.02
CA GLN A 184 4.37 -7.48 38.21
C GLN A 184 5.85 -7.86 38.19
N ILE A 185 6.67 -7.29 37.33
CA ILE A 185 8.12 -7.49 37.29
C ILE A 185 8.73 -7.12 38.67
N SER A 186 8.31 -5.97 39.21
CA SER A 186 8.79 -5.54 40.52
C SER A 186 8.40 -6.53 41.65
N GLN A 187 7.18 -7.11 41.58
CA GLN A 187 6.76 -8.14 42.55
C GLN A 187 7.55 -9.43 42.39
N VAL A 188 7.79 -9.88 41.14
CA VAL A 188 8.63 -11.06 40.86
C VAL A 188 10.06 -10.88 41.38
N ASP A 189 10.65 -9.69 41.17
CA ASP A 189 11.99 -9.38 41.66
C ASP A 189 12.06 -9.47 43.20
N LYS A 190 11.06 -8.97 43.90
CA LYS A 190 10.97 -9.08 45.38
C LYS A 190 10.86 -10.55 45.80
N LEU A 191 10.05 -11.37 45.14
CA LEU A 191 9.91 -12.79 45.44
C LEU A 191 11.23 -13.55 45.23
N ILE A 192 11.91 -13.31 44.12
CA ILE A 192 13.21 -13.92 43.82
C ILE A 192 14.21 -13.54 44.93
N THR A 193 14.23 -12.29 45.35
CA THR A 193 15.13 -11.83 46.43
C THR A 193 14.82 -12.55 47.76
N GLN A 194 13.52 -12.61 48.12
CA GLN A 194 13.11 -13.28 49.37
C GLN A 194 13.47 -14.78 49.40
N ILE A 195 13.21 -15.47 48.28
CA ILE A 195 13.57 -16.91 48.18
C ILE A 195 15.09 -17.07 48.26
N SER A 196 15.86 -16.23 47.55
CA SER A 196 17.32 -16.28 47.56
C SER A 196 17.92 -16.00 48.96
N GLU A 197 17.31 -15.08 49.74
CA GLU A 197 17.72 -14.77 51.11
C GLU A 197 17.37 -15.93 52.05
N ASN A 198 16.23 -16.58 51.91
CA ASN A 198 15.84 -17.73 52.69
C ASN A 198 16.75 -18.93 52.46
N LEU A 199 17.08 -19.23 51.20
CA LEU A 199 18.07 -20.27 50.83
C LEU A 199 19.45 -20.03 51.45
N SER A 200 19.84 -18.77 51.59
CA SER A 200 21.13 -18.44 52.19
C SER A 200 21.16 -18.66 53.73
N LYS A 201 20.00 -18.58 54.36
CA LYS A 201 19.85 -18.77 55.84
C LYS A 201 19.68 -20.24 56.23
N GLU A 202 19.11 -21.09 55.37
CA GLU A 202 18.80 -22.49 55.65
C GLU A 202 19.90 -23.46 55.18
N LYS A 203 21.18 -23.16 55.35
CA LYS A 203 22.30 -24.03 54.97
C LYS A 203 22.33 -25.40 55.66
N SER A 204 21.25 -25.86 56.31
CA SER A 204 21.26 -27.06 57.19
C SER A 204 20.16 -28.09 56.93
N ALA A 205 19.33 -28.02 55.91
CA ALA A 205 18.28 -29.02 55.74
C ALA A 205 18.02 -29.43 54.27
N SER A 206 18.32 -30.70 54.04
CA SER A 206 17.69 -31.56 53.02
C SER A 206 17.73 -31.16 51.52
N ASN A 207 18.44 -31.99 50.72
CA ASN A 207 18.53 -31.90 49.24
C ASN A 207 17.19 -31.88 48.50
N LEU A 208 16.08 -32.29 49.09
CA LEU A 208 14.75 -32.28 48.47
C LEU A 208 14.11 -30.88 48.39
N VAL A 209 14.30 -30.07 49.42
CA VAL A 209 13.79 -28.67 49.46
C VAL A 209 14.54 -27.83 48.41
N TYR A 210 15.84 -28.01 48.30
CA TYR A 210 16.70 -27.28 47.36
C TYR A 210 16.33 -27.45 45.89
N ASN A 211 15.89 -28.66 45.47
CA ASN A 211 15.48 -28.94 44.11
C ASN A 211 14.12 -28.29 43.76
N ASN A 212 13.18 -28.20 44.70
CA ASN A 212 11.87 -27.61 44.48
C ASN A 212 11.95 -26.08 44.37
N GLU A 213 12.71 -25.44 45.22
CA GLU A 213 12.93 -23.98 45.23
C GLU A 213 13.69 -23.49 44.00
N ASN A 214 14.64 -24.27 43.45
CA ASN A 214 15.29 -23.94 42.16
C ASN A 214 14.30 -23.95 41.00
N ASN A 215 13.34 -24.86 41.00
CA ASN A 215 12.28 -24.88 39.97
C ASN A 215 11.34 -23.68 40.09
N GLU A 216 11.03 -23.24 41.31
CA GLU A 216 10.20 -22.04 41.55
C GLU A 216 10.94 -20.76 41.11
N ILE A 217 12.23 -20.62 41.41
CA ILE A 217 13.05 -19.48 40.96
C ILE A 217 13.11 -19.46 39.42
N ASN A 218 13.33 -20.59 38.77
CA ASN A 218 13.37 -20.66 37.32
C ASN A 218 12.01 -20.28 36.71
N ALA A 219 10.88 -20.69 37.31
CA ALA A 219 9.55 -20.28 36.88
C ALA A 219 9.34 -18.76 36.99
N LEU A 220 9.81 -18.12 38.08
CA LEU A 220 9.78 -16.69 38.27
C LEU A 220 10.63 -15.93 37.23
N PHE A 221 11.83 -16.43 36.90
CA PHE A 221 12.67 -15.86 35.85
C PHE A 221 11.99 -15.96 34.47
N ASN A 222 11.38 -17.09 34.17
CA ASN A 222 10.62 -17.27 32.90
C ASN A 222 9.43 -16.30 32.81
N LEU A 223 8.69 -16.15 33.92
CA LEU A 223 7.60 -15.16 34.00
C LEU A 223 8.12 -13.74 33.78
N LYS A 224 9.21 -13.36 34.45
CA LYS A 224 9.83 -12.03 34.28
C LYS A 224 10.24 -11.79 32.83
N ASN A 225 10.89 -12.76 32.19
CA ASN A 225 11.28 -12.65 30.78
C ASN A 225 10.08 -12.51 29.84
N SER A 226 8.99 -13.27 30.09
CA SER A 226 7.74 -13.14 29.34
C SER A 226 7.14 -11.73 29.46
N LEU A 227 7.09 -11.17 30.68
CA LEU A 227 6.56 -9.81 30.92
C LEU A 227 7.42 -8.74 30.23
N ILE A 228 8.76 -8.89 30.24
CA ILE A 228 9.68 -7.98 29.54
C ILE A 228 9.43 -8.03 28.03
N ASN A 229 9.28 -9.22 27.46
CA ASN A 229 8.99 -9.40 26.03
C ASN A 229 7.61 -8.77 25.67
N GLU A 230 6.60 -8.98 26.51
CA GLU A 230 5.27 -8.37 26.29
C GLU A 230 5.34 -6.84 26.31
N ILE A 231 6.09 -6.24 27.24
CA ILE A 231 6.32 -4.78 27.26
C ILE A 231 7.02 -4.32 25.96
N ALA A 232 8.00 -5.06 25.46
CA ALA A 232 8.70 -4.74 24.23
C ALA A 232 7.74 -4.74 23.02
N GLU A 233 6.89 -5.76 22.89
CA GLU A 233 5.85 -5.86 21.85
C GLU A 233 4.82 -4.75 21.97
N GLN A 234 4.38 -4.42 23.19
CA GLN A 234 3.42 -3.33 23.44
C GLN A 234 4.00 -1.97 23.04
N LYS A 235 5.29 -1.72 23.27
CA LYS A 235 5.98 -0.49 22.80
C LYS A 235 5.98 -0.38 21.27
N ILE A 236 6.27 -1.48 20.58
CA ILE A 236 6.22 -1.52 19.10
C ILE A 236 4.79 -1.27 18.62
N THR A 237 3.82 -1.89 19.26
CA THR A 237 2.40 -1.72 18.93
C THR A 237 1.96 -0.27 19.09
N LEU A 238 2.32 0.40 20.20
CA LEU A 238 2.03 1.83 20.43
C LEU A 238 2.62 2.71 19.32
N GLU A 239 3.83 2.43 18.86
CA GLU A 239 4.46 3.16 17.76
C GLU A 239 3.69 2.96 16.44
N ASN A 240 3.20 1.75 16.20
CA ASN A 240 2.46 1.41 14.99
C ASN A 240 1.07 2.06 14.95
N ILE A 241 0.37 2.16 16.09
CA ILE A 241 -0.99 2.69 16.18
C ILE A 241 -1.03 4.20 16.53
N LYS A 242 -0.02 4.98 16.19
CA LYS A 242 -0.05 6.44 16.37
C LYS A 242 -1.12 7.14 15.53
N LEU A 243 -1.40 6.58 14.36
CA LEU A 243 -2.42 7.06 13.43
C LEU A 243 -3.34 5.90 13.04
N TYR A 244 -4.59 6.21 12.72
CA TYR A 244 -5.53 5.21 12.23
C TYR A 244 -5.14 4.67 10.86
N ILE A 245 -4.72 5.56 9.95
CA ILE A 245 -4.06 5.24 8.69
C ILE A 245 -2.63 5.77 8.74
N LYS A 246 -1.68 4.87 8.95
CA LYS A 246 -0.26 5.20 9.05
C LYS A 246 0.37 5.23 7.66
N ASP A 247 1.06 6.30 7.32
CA ASP A 247 1.93 6.35 6.15
C ASP A 247 3.28 5.67 6.45
N ILE A 248 3.68 4.78 5.57
CA ILE A 248 4.94 4.02 5.68
C ILE A 248 6.01 4.64 4.78
N THR A 249 5.63 4.94 3.53
CA THR A 249 6.56 5.48 2.54
C THR A 249 5.80 6.39 1.59
N ILE A 250 6.44 7.51 1.24
CA ILE A 250 5.92 8.48 0.26
C ILE A 250 6.97 8.67 -0.81
N ASN A 251 6.67 8.24 -2.04
CA ASN A 251 7.49 8.47 -3.22
C ASN A 251 6.75 9.45 -4.13
N THR A 252 7.34 10.62 -4.40
CA THR A 252 6.66 11.68 -5.16
C THR A 252 7.29 11.92 -6.51
N ASN A 253 6.46 12.36 -7.46
CA ASN A 253 6.91 12.90 -8.76
C ASN A 253 7.73 11.91 -9.61
N ILE A 254 7.40 10.63 -9.57
CA ILE A 254 7.97 9.62 -10.47
C ILE A 254 7.40 9.89 -11.86
N LEU A 255 8.27 10.07 -12.86
CA LEU A 255 7.82 10.27 -14.25
C LEU A 255 7.12 9.01 -14.75
N GLU A 256 5.85 9.16 -15.15
CA GLU A 256 5.08 8.01 -15.66
C GLU A 256 5.57 7.62 -17.05
N SER A 257 6.09 6.39 -17.17
CA SER A 257 6.59 5.81 -18.43
C SER A 257 5.66 4.74 -19.01
N LYS A 258 4.52 4.46 -18.35
CA LYS A 258 3.58 3.40 -18.76
C LYS A 258 2.71 3.85 -19.95
N GLY A 259 2.35 2.89 -20.80
CA GLY A 259 1.49 3.13 -21.95
C GLY A 259 2.16 3.93 -23.06
N VAL A 260 1.44 4.89 -23.61
CA VAL A 260 1.89 5.77 -24.72
C VAL A 260 2.64 7.02 -24.24
N ASN A 261 2.72 7.25 -22.92
CA ASN A 261 3.42 8.41 -22.36
C ASN A 261 4.90 8.40 -22.75
N ASN A 262 5.42 9.55 -23.20
CA ASN A 262 6.78 9.70 -23.72
C ASN A 262 7.14 8.84 -24.96
N LYS A 263 6.16 8.20 -25.61
CA LYS A 263 6.36 7.34 -26.79
C LYS A 263 5.71 7.89 -28.06
N LEU A 264 5.02 9.04 -27.99
CA LEU A 264 4.34 9.64 -29.12
C LEU A 264 5.31 9.99 -30.26
N LYS A 265 6.53 10.37 -29.96
CA LYS A 265 7.62 10.58 -30.92
C LYS A 265 7.95 9.34 -31.79
N LEU A 266 7.62 8.12 -31.31
CA LEU A 266 7.79 6.87 -32.04
C LEU A 266 6.46 6.40 -32.67
N ILE A 267 5.35 6.57 -31.99
CA ILE A 267 4.01 6.09 -32.41
C ILE A 267 3.45 6.96 -33.55
N LEU A 268 3.57 8.28 -33.43
CA LEU A 268 2.97 9.22 -34.38
C LEU A 268 3.55 9.08 -35.81
N PRO A 269 4.88 8.97 -36.00
CA PRO A 269 5.44 8.73 -37.32
C PRO A 269 4.94 7.44 -37.96
N LEU A 270 4.85 6.35 -37.19
CA LEU A 270 4.34 5.06 -37.67
C LEU A 270 2.87 5.17 -38.06
N LEU A 271 2.05 5.87 -37.28
CA LEU A 271 0.65 6.09 -37.56
C LEU A 271 0.45 6.92 -38.84
N PHE A 272 1.24 7.97 -39.06
CA PHE A 272 1.17 8.76 -40.30
C PHE A 272 1.57 7.95 -41.51
N MET A 273 2.62 7.10 -41.42
CA MET A 273 2.99 6.21 -42.51
C MET A 273 1.87 5.20 -42.82
N LEU A 274 1.22 4.64 -41.79
CA LEU A 274 0.16 3.67 -41.94
C LEU A 274 -1.07 4.29 -42.63
N ILE A 275 -1.48 5.49 -42.21
CA ILE A 275 -2.60 6.24 -42.85
C ILE A 275 -2.27 6.51 -44.31
N TYR A 276 -1.03 6.93 -44.64
CA TYR A 276 -0.64 7.17 -46.03
C TYR A 276 -0.67 5.88 -46.86
N LEU A 277 -0.22 4.75 -46.35
CA LEU A 277 -0.24 3.46 -47.02
C LEU A 277 -1.66 2.99 -47.28
N ILE A 278 -2.55 3.14 -46.30
CA ILE A 278 -4.00 2.84 -46.43
C ILE A 278 -4.61 3.72 -47.53
N GLY A 279 -4.34 5.02 -47.53
CA GLY A 279 -4.82 5.94 -48.56
C GLY A 279 -4.30 5.57 -49.95
N CYS A 280 -3.05 5.18 -50.11
CA CYS A 280 -2.48 4.68 -51.35
C CYS A 280 -3.16 3.37 -51.83
N PHE A 281 -3.48 2.47 -50.89
CA PHE A 281 -4.17 1.21 -51.18
C PHE A 281 -5.57 1.46 -51.68
N PHE A 282 -6.38 2.28 -51.01
CA PHE A 282 -7.73 2.64 -51.46
C PHE A 282 -7.73 3.34 -52.81
N ASN A 283 -6.78 4.26 -53.05
CA ASN A 283 -6.66 4.93 -54.34
C ASN A 283 -6.31 3.93 -55.47
N SER A 284 -5.49 2.93 -55.19
CA SER A 284 -5.18 1.85 -56.13
C SER A 284 -6.40 0.98 -56.44
N LEU A 285 -7.19 0.62 -55.42
CA LEU A 285 -8.44 -0.13 -55.59
C LEU A 285 -9.46 0.67 -56.43
N TYR A 286 -9.64 1.95 -56.07
CA TYR A 286 -10.55 2.82 -56.79
C TYR A 286 -10.20 2.93 -58.28
N LYS A 287 -8.93 3.16 -58.62
CA LYS A 287 -8.43 3.19 -60.00
C LYS A 287 -8.65 1.88 -60.74
N LYS A 288 -8.46 0.73 -60.10
CA LYS A 288 -8.72 -0.60 -60.68
C LYS A 288 -10.20 -0.82 -60.96
N GLN A 289 -11.08 -0.40 -60.04
CA GLN A 289 -12.52 -0.53 -60.22
C GLN A 289 -13.07 0.42 -61.28
N SER A 290 -12.62 1.69 -61.27
CA SER A 290 -13.00 2.68 -62.29
C SER A 290 -12.57 2.27 -63.70
N ALA A 291 -11.38 1.64 -63.83
CA ALA A 291 -10.93 1.10 -65.13
C ALA A 291 -11.76 -0.09 -65.63
N ARG A 292 -12.37 -0.87 -64.72
CA ARG A 292 -13.27 -1.98 -65.07
C ARG A 292 -14.69 -1.55 -65.46
N ILE A 293 -15.13 -0.38 -64.98
CA ILE A 293 -16.45 0.15 -65.29
C ILE A 293 -16.43 0.91 -66.65
N ASN A 294 -15.26 1.41 -67.07
CA ASN A 294 -15.07 2.18 -68.29
C ASN A 294 -14.56 1.31 -69.47
N SER A 295 -14.37 0.03 -69.28
CA SER A 295 -14.10 -0.98 -70.34
C SER A 295 -15.35 -1.83 -70.58
#